data_7900d0a5908e70846a9a982ff99c6ea7
#
_entry.id   7900d0a5908e70846a9a982ff99c6ea7
#
_cell.length_a   1.000
_cell.length_b   1.000
_cell.length_c   1.000
_cell.angle_alpha   90.00
_cell.angle_beta   90.00
_cell.angle_gamma   90.00
#
_symmetry.space_group_name_H-M   'P 1'
#
loop_
_entity.id
_entity.type
_entity.pdbx_description
1 polymer ?
#
loop_
_entity_poly.entity_id
_entity_poly.type
_entity_poly.pdbx_seq_one_letter_code
_entity_poly.pdbx_strand_id
1 'polypeptide(L)'
;MLVLLPKIVTTLQPPFSIKRFSLTVLSAALLLFMVACSVTPVKKSLPVVEKKAEVKVESKNEVKAESLRVVSFADLVGWAEDDLRQAWPAFIASCNVLSKRAVWKEVCASAVMVNAEDVTEVRDFFEGQFIPHVVNNADGSMSGTVTGYYEPLLRGSRTRNGKYQIPLHRVPEDLLTIDLSALYPELKNMRLRGRVVGNKVVPYFSRAEITDKNSLAGKELVWVDSAVEAFFLQIQGSGRVYLEETQETIRVAYGDQNGHPYKSIGRFLVERGDLKLEQASAQGIAAWAAANPLRVQELLNVNPSVVFFKEEKLTAASKGPKGAFGVPLTAQRSIAIDAQFIPLGVPVFLSTTQPNSDVPLRRLMLAQDTGGAIRGAVRADFFWGFGAEAGELAGKMKQVGSMWVLLPKALAKTPNINEANKP
;
A
#
# COMPACT_ATOMS: atom_id res chain seq x y z
N MET A 1 53.10 -33.54 35.49
CA MET A 1 52.37 -34.58 36.19
C MET A 1 51.31 -35.09 35.20
N LEU A 2 51.59 -36.29 34.70
CA LEU A 2 50.82 -37.01 33.65
C LEU A 2 49.61 -37.69 34.33
N VAL A 3 48.38 -37.63 33.71
CA VAL A 3 47.36 -38.66 33.89
C VAL A 3 46.42 -38.52 32.67
N LEU A 4 46.58 -39.35 31.65
CA LEU A 4 45.89 -40.56 31.24
C LEU A 4 44.38 -40.38 30.84
N LEU A 5 44.16 -40.56 29.53
CA LEU A 5 42.88 -40.87 28.84
C LEU A 5 42.40 -42.30 29.17
N PRO A 6 41.15 -42.63 28.99
CA PRO A 6 40.84 -43.92 28.40
C PRO A 6 40.05 -43.84 27.08
N LYS A 7 40.46 -44.73 26.18
CA LYS A 7 39.79 -45.16 24.95
C LYS A 7 38.61 -46.05 25.31
N ILE A 8 37.49 -45.91 24.57
CA ILE A 8 36.45 -46.93 24.43
C ILE A 8 36.07 -46.94 22.97
N VAL A 9 36.50 -47.86 22.26
CA VAL A 9 36.06 -49.09 21.60
C VAL A 9 34.70 -48.98 20.87
N THR A 10 34.86 -49.06 19.56
CA THR A 10 33.86 -49.30 18.51
C THR A 10 33.17 -50.66 18.63
N THR A 11 31.88 -50.71 18.41
CA THR A 11 31.20 -51.93 17.94
C THR A 11 30.31 -51.62 16.74
N LEU A 12 30.68 -52.19 15.63
CA LEU A 12 29.92 -52.37 14.40
C LEU A 12 28.88 -53.48 14.57
N GLN A 13 27.67 -53.26 14.07
CA GLN A 13 26.75 -54.35 13.72
C GLN A 13 26.10 -54.11 12.34
N PRO A 14 25.80 -55.20 11.60
CA PRO A 14 25.59 -55.18 10.16
C PRO A 14 24.09 -55.15 9.72
N PRO A 15 23.82 -55.19 8.40
CA PRO A 15 22.61 -54.65 7.80
C PRO A 15 21.48 -55.68 7.71
N PHE A 16 20.24 -55.16 7.76
CA PHE A 16 19.04 -55.97 7.56
C PHE A 16 18.64 -56.13 6.09
N SER A 17 18.34 -57.37 5.80
CA SER A 17 17.97 -58.12 4.61
C SER A 17 16.76 -57.55 3.85
N ILE A 18 16.92 -57.57 2.49
CA ILE A 18 15.89 -57.37 1.48
C ILE A 18 15.04 -58.66 1.40
N LYS A 19 13.74 -58.54 1.61
CA LYS A 19 12.78 -59.59 1.21
C LYS A 19 12.08 -59.18 -0.11
N ARG A 20 12.42 -59.92 -1.15
CA ARG A 20 11.68 -60.01 -2.41
C ARG A 20 10.34 -60.72 -2.17
N PHE A 21 9.26 -60.16 -2.69
CA PHE A 21 8.00 -60.90 -2.87
C PHE A 21 7.70 -61.05 -4.34
N SER A 22 7.32 -62.29 -4.64
CA SER A 22 7.25 -62.94 -5.92
C SER A 22 5.98 -62.57 -6.71
N LEU A 23 6.13 -62.57 -7.99
CA LEU A 23 5.13 -62.47 -9.07
C LEU A 23 4.27 -63.74 -9.10
N THR A 24 2.95 -63.62 -9.12
CA THR A 24 2.05 -64.68 -9.61
C THR A 24 1.11 -64.13 -10.66
N VAL A 25 1.27 -64.67 -11.82
CA VAL A 25 0.45 -64.57 -13.02
C VAL A 25 -0.84 -65.36 -12.82
N LEU A 26 -1.99 -64.81 -13.20
CA LEU A 26 -3.15 -65.62 -13.58
C LEU A 26 -3.88 -65.02 -14.77
N SER A 27 -3.80 -65.76 -15.88
CA SER A 27 -4.56 -65.57 -17.11
C SER A 27 -5.94 -66.23 -16.97
N ALA A 28 -7.00 -65.59 -17.48
CA ALA A 28 -8.19 -66.26 -18.08
C ALA A 28 -9.11 -65.21 -18.70
N ALA A 29 -9.27 -65.33 -19.87
CA ALA A 29 -10.33 -65.81 -20.78
C ALA A 29 -11.12 -64.72 -21.50
N LEU A 30 -10.88 -64.74 -22.74
CA LEU A 30 -11.53 -64.16 -23.91
C LEU A 30 -13.02 -64.57 -24.00
N LEU A 31 -13.93 -63.63 -24.21
CA LEU A 31 -15.24 -63.89 -24.83
C LEU A 31 -15.59 -62.70 -25.75
N LEU A 32 -15.52 -63.00 -27.05
CA LEU A 32 -16.04 -62.20 -28.15
C LEU A 32 -17.58 -62.10 -28.06
N PHE A 33 -18.12 -60.89 -28.14
CA PHE A 33 -19.45 -60.66 -28.68
C PHE A 33 -19.34 -59.62 -29.80
N MET A 34 -19.47 -60.13 -31.02
CA MET A 34 -19.72 -59.32 -32.21
C MET A 34 -21.19 -58.95 -32.24
N VAL A 35 -21.49 -57.67 -32.13
CA VAL A 35 -22.78 -57.11 -32.55
C VAL A 35 -22.52 -56.14 -33.69
N ALA A 36 -22.89 -56.59 -34.89
CA ALA A 36 -22.94 -55.73 -36.06
C ALA A 36 -24.11 -54.75 -35.92
N CYS A 37 -23.83 -53.45 -35.83
CA CYS A 37 -24.84 -52.42 -36.06
C CYS A 37 -24.47 -51.62 -37.29
N SER A 38 -25.40 -51.67 -38.25
CA SER A 38 -25.40 -50.96 -39.53
C SER A 38 -25.25 -49.47 -39.35
N VAL A 39 -24.27 -48.88 -40.02
CA VAL A 39 -24.03 -47.43 -40.05
C VAL A 39 -24.86 -46.84 -41.18
N THR A 40 -25.90 -46.11 -40.82
CA THR A 40 -26.55 -45.16 -41.75
C THR A 40 -25.83 -43.82 -41.68
N PRO A 41 -25.52 -43.16 -42.80
CA PRO A 41 -24.84 -41.88 -42.80
C PRO A 41 -25.82 -40.77 -42.39
N VAL A 42 -25.67 -40.27 -41.17
CA VAL A 42 -26.34 -39.04 -40.75
C VAL A 42 -25.61 -37.84 -41.36
N LYS A 43 -26.24 -37.14 -42.28
CA LYS A 43 -25.82 -35.82 -42.75
C LYS A 43 -25.73 -34.89 -41.55
N LYS A 44 -24.52 -34.56 -41.07
CA LYS A 44 -24.26 -33.53 -40.09
C LYS A 44 -24.54 -32.16 -40.72
N SER A 45 -25.69 -31.59 -40.47
CA SER A 45 -25.93 -30.15 -40.63
C SER A 45 -25.05 -29.40 -39.65
N LEU A 46 -24.21 -28.51 -40.16
CA LEU A 46 -23.45 -27.55 -39.36
C LEU A 46 -24.42 -26.73 -38.48
N PRO A 47 -24.16 -26.53 -37.20
CA PRO A 47 -24.97 -25.65 -36.38
C PRO A 47 -24.82 -24.22 -36.92
N VAL A 48 -25.95 -23.63 -37.24
CA VAL A 48 -26.10 -22.18 -37.47
C VAL A 48 -25.52 -21.49 -36.23
N VAL A 49 -24.48 -20.70 -36.44
CA VAL A 49 -23.94 -19.81 -35.41
C VAL A 49 -25.04 -18.80 -35.12
N GLU A 50 -25.80 -19.03 -34.05
CA GLU A 50 -26.60 -17.96 -33.47
C GLU A 50 -25.65 -16.83 -33.10
N LYS A 51 -25.89 -15.63 -33.66
CA LYS A 51 -25.28 -14.39 -33.26
C LYS A 51 -25.45 -14.28 -31.74
N LYS A 52 -24.39 -14.58 -31.00
CA LYS A 52 -24.30 -14.18 -29.57
C LYS A 52 -24.65 -12.71 -29.51
N ALA A 53 -25.70 -12.39 -28.78
CA ALA A 53 -25.99 -11.04 -28.40
C ALA A 53 -24.70 -10.39 -27.90
N GLU A 54 -24.33 -9.26 -28.47
CA GLU A 54 -23.30 -8.38 -27.95
C GLU A 54 -23.70 -8.07 -26.50
N VAL A 55 -23.03 -8.73 -25.57
CA VAL A 55 -23.02 -8.27 -24.19
C VAL A 55 -22.32 -6.93 -24.25
N LYS A 56 -23.09 -5.84 -24.22
CA LYS A 56 -22.57 -4.52 -23.92
C LYS A 56 -21.82 -4.67 -22.61
N VAL A 57 -20.50 -4.76 -22.71
CA VAL A 57 -19.60 -4.52 -21.59
C VAL A 57 -19.78 -3.03 -21.29
N GLU A 58 -20.70 -2.71 -20.39
CA GLU A 58 -20.76 -1.37 -19.80
C GLU A 58 -19.40 -1.11 -19.19
N SER A 59 -18.67 -0.19 -19.81
CA SER A 59 -17.35 0.19 -19.34
C SER A 59 -17.52 0.80 -17.96
N LYS A 60 -16.99 0.15 -16.92
CA LYS A 60 -16.92 0.66 -15.54
C LYS A 60 -16.22 2.03 -15.40
N ASN A 61 -15.92 2.71 -16.49
CA ASN A 61 -15.29 4.02 -16.52
C ASN A 61 -16.26 5.20 -16.40
N GLU A 62 -17.58 5.01 -16.58
CA GLU A 62 -18.57 6.09 -16.43
C GLU A 62 -18.92 6.41 -14.97
N VAL A 63 -18.72 5.47 -14.04
CA VAL A 63 -19.04 5.66 -12.61
C VAL A 63 -18.17 6.74 -11.93
N LYS A 64 -17.02 7.11 -12.51
CA LYS A 64 -16.11 8.10 -11.88
C LYS A 64 -16.55 9.56 -12.00
N ALA A 65 -17.32 9.92 -13.01
CA ALA A 65 -17.83 11.29 -13.16
C ALA A 65 -18.93 11.61 -12.12
N GLU A 66 -19.68 10.62 -11.67
CA GLU A 66 -20.74 10.75 -10.68
C GLU A 66 -20.22 10.89 -9.23
N SER A 67 -18.96 10.52 -8.97
CA SER A 67 -18.38 10.61 -7.63
C SER A 67 -18.03 12.05 -7.20
N LEU A 68 -18.03 13.03 -8.12
CA LEU A 68 -17.71 14.43 -7.85
C LEU A 68 -18.87 15.33 -8.28
N ARG A 69 -19.44 16.10 -7.35
CA ARG A 69 -20.52 17.06 -7.59
C ARG A 69 -20.09 18.46 -7.19
N VAL A 70 -20.25 19.42 -8.11
CA VAL A 70 -19.94 20.84 -7.87
C VAL A 70 -20.76 21.38 -6.68
N VAL A 71 -20.10 22.16 -5.83
CA VAL A 71 -20.66 22.88 -4.69
C VAL A 71 -20.03 24.26 -4.58
N SER A 72 -20.49 25.09 -3.66
CA SER A 72 -19.85 26.38 -3.34
C SER A 72 -18.90 26.27 -2.17
N PHE A 73 -17.98 27.23 -1.98
CA PHE A 73 -17.12 27.29 -0.80
C PHE A 73 -17.93 27.46 0.50
N ALA A 74 -19.13 28.06 0.44
CA ALA A 74 -20.04 28.17 1.57
C ALA A 74 -20.56 26.82 2.08
N ASP A 75 -20.54 25.78 1.23
CA ASP A 75 -20.95 24.42 1.59
C ASP A 75 -19.83 23.64 2.32
N LEU A 76 -18.60 24.16 2.36
CA LEU A 76 -17.46 23.55 3.03
C LEU A 76 -17.43 23.96 4.50
N VAL A 77 -18.07 23.15 5.34
CA VAL A 77 -18.18 23.46 6.78
C VAL A 77 -16.80 23.58 7.43
N GLY A 78 -16.46 24.78 7.92
CA GLY A 78 -15.18 25.07 8.54
C GLY A 78 -14.09 25.57 7.58
N TRP A 79 -14.44 25.84 6.32
CA TRP A 79 -13.51 26.43 5.35
C TRP A 79 -12.95 27.78 5.81
N ALA A 80 -13.81 28.67 6.33
CA ALA A 80 -13.42 29.98 6.81
C ALA A 80 -12.53 29.94 8.07
N GLU A 81 -12.57 28.84 8.82
CA GLU A 81 -11.84 28.66 10.09
C GLU A 81 -10.42 28.12 9.87
N ASP A 82 -10.13 27.51 8.72
CA ASP A 82 -8.80 26.94 8.45
C ASP A 82 -7.81 28.04 8.06
N ASP A 83 -6.64 28.01 8.67
CA ASP A 83 -5.49 28.82 8.24
C ASP A 83 -4.82 28.16 7.01
N LEU A 84 -5.27 28.58 5.83
CA LEU A 84 -4.84 28.02 4.56
C LEU A 84 -3.36 28.22 4.26
N ARG A 85 -2.69 29.19 4.94
CA ARG A 85 -1.23 29.40 4.81
C ARG A 85 -0.45 28.15 5.17
N GLN A 86 -0.94 27.37 6.13
CA GLN A 86 -0.30 26.13 6.55
C GLN A 86 -0.33 25.05 5.45
N ALA A 87 -1.28 25.12 4.49
CA ALA A 87 -1.33 24.23 3.32
C ALA A 87 -0.45 24.72 2.16
N TRP A 88 -0.05 26.00 2.20
CA TRP A 88 0.66 26.65 1.10
C TRP A 88 1.98 25.96 0.71
N PRO A 89 2.87 25.58 1.65
CA PRO A 89 4.10 24.85 1.29
C PRO A 89 3.83 23.53 0.58
N ALA A 90 2.79 22.79 1.00
CA ALA A 90 2.39 21.55 0.37
C ALA A 90 1.80 21.78 -1.03
N PHE A 91 1.03 22.86 -1.21
CA PHE A 91 0.49 23.27 -2.51
C PHE A 91 1.61 23.65 -3.50
N ILE A 92 2.56 24.48 -3.07
CA ILE A 92 3.72 24.85 -3.89
C ILE A 92 4.57 23.61 -4.25
N ALA A 93 4.76 22.68 -3.31
CA ALA A 93 5.41 21.40 -3.62
C ALA A 93 4.66 20.62 -4.69
N SER A 94 3.31 20.59 -4.64
CA SER A 94 2.49 19.96 -5.71
C SER A 94 2.63 20.69 -7.03
N CYS A 95 2.73 22.00 -7.06
CA CYS A 95 2.91 22.82 -8.27
C CYS A 95 4.21 22.48 -9.01
N ASN A 96 5.28 22.05 -8.34
CA ASN A 96 6.51 21.60 -9.00
C ASN A 96 6.28 20.44 -10.00
N VAL A 97 5.22 19.67 -9.80
CA VAL A 97 4.80 18.57 -10.67
C VAL A 97 3.60 18.96 -11.54
N LEU A 98 2.60 19.61 -10.95
CA LEU A 98 1.33 19.97 -11.61
C LEU A 98 1.55 20.99 -12.74
N SER A 99 2.49 21.91 -12.61
CA SER A 99 2.77 22.94 -13.62
C SER A 99 3.12 22.39 -15.01
N LYS A 100 3.49 21.10 -15.10
CA LYS A 100 3.72 20.41 -16.37
C LYS A 100 2.41 20.03 -17.08
N ARG A 101 1.27 20.07 -16.40
CA ARG A 101 -0.05 19.78 -16.95
C ARG A 101 -0.70 21.08 -17.38
N ALA A 102 -1.23 21.14 -18.61
CA ALA A 102 -1.75 22.37 -19.22
C ALA A 102 -2.74 23.14 -18.34
N VAL A 103 -3.71 22.43 -17.72
CA VAL A 103 -4.76 23.02 -16.87
C VAL A 103 -4.24 23.58 -15.54
N TRP A 104 -3.03 23.19 -15.10
CA TRP A 104 -2.42 23.65 -13.86
C TRP A 104 -1.36 24.74 -14.06
N LYS A 105 -0.91 24.93 -15.30
CA LYS A 105 0.20 25.82 -15.60
C LYS A 105 -0.05 27.25 -15.11
N GLU A 106 -1.23 27.82 -15.43
CA GLU A 106 -1.59 29.18 -15.04
C GLU A 106 -1.84 29.28 -13.54
N VAL A 107 -2.51 28.30 -12.94
CA VAL A 107 -2.76 28.26 -11.49
C VAL A 107 -1.43 28.23 -10.72
N CYS A 108 -0.49 27.38 -11.13
CA CYS A 108 0.80 27.29 -10.46
C CYS A 108 1.69 28.53 -10.72
N ALA A 109 1.56 29.18 -11.89
CA ALA A 109 2.27 30.42 -12.18
C ALA A 109 1.73 31.59 -11.31
N SER A 110 0.39 31.71 -11.15
CA SER A 110 -0.21 32.75 -10.30
C SER A 110 0.09 32.53 -8.81
N ALA A 111 0.27 31.28 -8.36
CA ALA A 111 0.63 30.98 -7.00
C ALA A 111 1.96 31.60 -6.55
N VAL A 112 2.92 31.78 -7.48
CA VAL A 112 4.23 32.38 -7.16
C VAL A 112 4.11 33.86 -6.79
N MET A 113 3.02 34.53 -7.20
CA MET A 113 2.79 35.96 -6.95
C MET A 113 2.06 36.23 -5.63
N VAL A 114 1.53 35.20 -4.96
CA VAL A 114 0.76 35.31 -3.71
C VAL A 114 1.71 35.49 -2.52
N ASN A 115 1.41 36.46 -1.67
CA ASN A 115 2.08 36.58 -0.39
C ASN A 115 1.58 35.46 0.55
N ALA A 116 2.40 34.45 0.74
CA ALA A 116 2.07 33.25 1.54
C ALA A 116 1.82 33.55 3.04
N GLU A 117 2.25 34.71 3.53
CA GLU A 117 2.03 35.15 4.92
C GLU A 117 0.70 35.90 5.09
N ASP A 118 0.06 36.33 4.00
CA ASP A 118 -1.24 37.01 4.05
C ASP A 118 -2.39 36.00 3.98
N VAL A 119 -3.19 35.95 5.06
CA VAL A 119 -4.34 35.03 5.17
C VAL A 119 -5.37 35.28 4.08
N THR A 120 -5.59 36.55 3.73
CA THR A 120 -6.60 36.97 2.75
C THR A 120 -6.16 36.62 1.34
N GLU A 121 -4.95 36.97 0.98
CA GLU A 121 -4.42 36.66 -0.35
C GLU A 121 -4.40 35.15 -0.63
N VAL A 122 -3.99 34.32 0.35
CA VAL A 122 -3.98 32.86 0.21
C VAL A 122 -5.40 32.31 0.05
N ARG A 123 -6.38 32.84 0.81
CA ARG A 123 -7.79 32.44 0.69
C ARG A 123 -8.38 32.84 -0.65
N ASP A 124 -8.19 34.12 -1.04
CA ASP A 124 -8.66 34.65 -2.31
C ASP A 124 -8.08 33.89 -3.50
N PHE A 125 -6.83 33.45 -3.39
CA PHE A 125 -6.21 32.60 -4.39
C PHE A 125 -6.98 31.28 -4.55
N PHE A 126 -7.24 30.51 -3.46
CA PHE A 126 -7.97 29.25 -3.58
C PHE A 126 -9.40 29.47 -4.07
N GLU A 127 -10.13 30.43 -3.55
CA GLU A 127 -11.49 30.73 -3.97
C GLU A 127 -11.57 31.29 -5.40
N GLY A 128 -10.52 32.05 -5.80
CA GLY A 128 -10.38 32.62 -7.12
C GLY A 128 -10.01 31.62 -8.22
N GLN A 129 -9.21 30.61 -7.91
CA GLN A 129 -8.66 29.68 -8.90
C GLN A 129 -9.43 28.35 -9.01
N PHE A 130 -10.18 27.95 -7.96
CA PHE A 130 -10.75 26.62 -7.88
C PHE A 130 -12.27 26.62 -7.78
N ILE A 131 -12.86 25.46 -8.13
CA ILE A 131 -14.24 25.09 -7.87
C ILE A 131 -14.25 23.87 -6.97
N PRO A 132 -14.90 23.91 -5.80
CA PRO A 132 -15.00 22.76 -4.92
C PRO A 132 -16.03 21.74 -5.45
N HIS A 133 -15.68 20.47 -5.29
CA HIS A 133 -16.53 19.33 -5.63
C HIS A 133 -16.62 18.41 -4.42
N VAL A 134 -17.83 18.15 -3.94
CA VAL A 134 -18.03 17.14 -2.91
C VAL A 134 -17.77 15.76 -3.48
N VAL A 135 -17.07 14.92 -2.69
CA VAL A 135 -16.80 13.53 -3.05
C VAL A 135 -17.92 12.63 -2.53
N ASN A 136 -18.51 11.83 -3.42
CA ASN A 136 -19.54 10.87 -3.08
C ASN A 136 -19.07 9.43 -3.29
N ASN A 137 -19.49 8.52 -2.42
CA ASN A 137 -19.42 7.09 -2.64
C ASN A 137 -20.45 6.65 -3.72
N ALA A 138 -20.32 5.43 -4.21
CA ALA A 138 -21.23 4.89 -5.22
C ALA A 138 -22.71 4.80 -4.75
N ASP A 139 -22.93 4.74 -3.44
CA ASP A 139 -24.25 4.77 -2.81
C ASP A 139 -24.81 6.19 -2.58
N GLY A 140 -24.07 7.23 -3.02
CA GLY A 140 -24.43 8.64 -2.85
C GLY A 140 -24.05 9.22 -1.48
N SER A 141 -23.54 8.44 -0.54
CA SER A 141 -23.09 8.95 0.76
C SER A 141 -21.83 9.82 0.63
N MET A 142 -21.76 10.91 1.41
CA MET A 142 -20.63 11.86 1.43
C MET A 142 -19.65 11.57 2.57
N SER A 143 -19.83 10.50 3.30
CA SER A 143 -19.01 10.17 4.46
C SER A 143 -18.23 8.88 4.25
N GLY A 144 -17.03 8.82 4.83
CA GLY A 144 -16.18 7.65 4.74
C GLY A 144 -15.16 7.60 5.86
N THR A 145 -14.22 6.68 5.76
CA THR A 145 -13.24 6.45 6.83
C THR A 145 -11.98 7.29 6.62
N VAL A 146 -11.57 7.99 7.67
CA VAL A 146 -10.30 8.69 7.77
C VAL A 146 -9.44 7.99 8.81
N THR A 147 -8.25 7.53 8.40
CA THR A 147 -7.23 6.97 9.28
C THR A 147 -6.01 7.87 9.32
N GLY A 148 -5.01 7.52 10.09
CA GLY A 148 -3.78 8.29 10.18
C GLY A 148 -2.54 7.44 9.93
N TYR A 149 -1.50 8.08 9.37
CA TYR A 149 -0.17 7.50 9.23
C TYR A 149 0.92 8.53 9.58
N TYR A 150 2.13 8.04 9.75
CA TYR A 150 3.26 8.86 10.19
C TYR A 150 4.59 8.26 9.71
N GLU A 151 5.67 8.97 9.91
CA GLU A 151 7.04 8.51 9.66
C GLU A 151 7.67 8.03 10.99
N PRO A 152 7.76 6.71 11.25
CA PRO A 152 8.34 6.18 12.50
C PRO A 152 9.85 6.39 12.57
N LEU A 153 10.38 6.38 13.80
CA LEU A 153 11.81 6.34 14.09
C LEU A 153 12.16 5.02 14.76
N LEU A 154 13.02 4.23 14.12
CA LEU A 154 13.56 2.98 14.65
C LEU A 154 15.03 3.16 15.04
N ARG A 155 15.52 2.26 15.89
CA ARG A 155 16.96 2.12 16.16
C ARG A 155 17.53 1.01 15.28
N GLY A 156 18.76 1.20 14.78
CA GLY A 156 19.33 0.25 13.86
C GLY A 156 20.86 0.29 13.77
N SER A 157 21.39 -0.58 12.94
CA SER A 157 22.80 -0.70 12.61
C SER A 157 22.99 -1.09 11.13
N ARG A 158 24.13 -0.72 10.55
CA ARG A 158 24.53 -1.13 9.19
C ARG A 158 24.87 -2.62 9.12
N THR A 159 25.21 -3.20 10.24
CA THR A 159 25.63 -4.61 10.35
C THR A 159 24.76 -5.35 11.34
N ARG A 160 24.56 -6.63 11.09
CA ARG A 160 23.88 -7.52 12.03
C ARG A 160 24.74 -7.72 13.27
N ASN A 161 24.29 -7.22 14.41
CA ASN A 161 25.02 -7.35 15.67
C ASN A 161 24.07 -7.24 16.87
N GLY A 162 24.47 -7.79 18.03
CA GLY A 162 23.78 -7.63 19.31
C GLY A 162 22.26 -7.75 19.18
N LYS A 163 21.53 -6.68 19.49
CA LYS A 163 20.05 -6.61 19.41
C LYS A 163 19.52 -6.37 17.98
N TYR A 164 20.35 -5.88 17.06
CA TYR A 164 19.97 -5.58 15.68
C TYR A 164 19.97 -6.84 14.81
N GLN A 165 18.87 -7.57 14.82
CA GLN A 165 18.74 -8.88 14.17
C GLN A 165 17.73 -8.89 13.01
N ILE A 166 16.91 -7.86 12.87
CA ILE A 166 15.80 -7.81 11.93
C ILE A 166 16.22 -6.97 10.72
N PRO A 167 16.30 -7.56 9.50
CA PRO A 167 16.72 -6.82 8.33
C PRO A 167 15.57 -6.00 7.72
N LEU A 168 15.89 -4.79 7.27
CA LEU A 168 15.13 -4.06 6.28
C LEU A 168 15.83 -4.24 4.92
N HIS A 169 15.11 -4.73 3.92
CA HIS A 169 15.70 -5.09 2.64
C HIS A 169 15.56 -3.98 1.59
N ARG A 170 16.57 -3.86 0.73
CA ARG A 170 16.48 -3.08 -0.51
C ARG A 170 15.64 -3.82 -1.55
N VAL A 171 15.25 -3.11 -2.61
CA VAL A 171 14.54 -3.73 -3.74
C VAL A 171 15.45 -4.79 -4.36
N PRO A 172 15.00 -6.05 -4.46
CA PRO A 172 15.77 -7.09 -5.11
C PRO A 172 15.86 -6.88 -6.62
N GLU A 173 17.00 -7.20 -7.24
CA GLU A 173 17.22 -7.03 -8.67
C GLU A 173 16.38 -7.96 -9.55
N ASP A 174 15.94 -9.10 -9.00
CA ASP A 174 15.09 -10.08 -9.68
C ASP A 174 13.59 -9.80 -9.51
N LEU A 175 13.22 -8.73 -8.79
CA LEU A 175 11.84 -8.29 -8.67
C LEU A 175 11.37 -7.59 -9.95
N LEU A 176 10.44 -8.20 -10.66
CA LEU A 176 9.88 -7.66 -11.89
C LEU A 176 8.60 -6.87 -11.62
N THR A 177 8.48 -5.72 -12.25
CA THR A 177 7.19 -5.04 -12.46
C THR A 177 6.55 -5.61 -13.72
N ILE A 178 5.29 -6.07 -13.61
CA ILE A 178 4.54 -6.63 -14.72
C ILE A 178 3.50 -5.59 -15.15
N ASP A 179 3.69 -5.01 -16.32
CA ASP A 179 2.74 -4.08 -16.93
C ASP A 179 2.17 -4.69 -18.22
N LEU A 180 0.91 -5.07 -18.16
CA LEU A 180 0.14 -5.60 -19.27
C LEU A 180 -1.03 -4.68 -19.63
N SER A 181 -1.05 -3.45 -19.13
CA SER A 181 -2.16 -2.50 -19.26
C SER A 181 -2.44 -2.07 -20.70
N ALA A 182 -1.46 -2.20 -21.60
CA ALA A 182 -1.66 -1.95 -23.02
C ALA A 182 -2.61 -2.96 -23.71
N LEU A 183 -2.60 -4.22 -23.21
CA LEU A 183 -3.48 -5.29 -23.72
C LEU A 183 -4.69 -5.54 -22.82
N TYR A 184 -4.52 -5.34 -21.51
CA TYR A 184 -5.52 -5.57 -20.47
C TYR A 184 -5.69 -4.31 -19.63
N PRO A 185 -6.50 -3.33 -20.08
CA PRO A 185 -6.66 -2.03 -19.40
C PRO A 185 -7.11 -2.13 -17.94
N GLU A 186 -7.82 -3.19 -17.58
CA GLU A 186 -8.25 -3.48 -16.20
C GLU A 186 -7.08 -3.72 -15.24
N LEU A 187 -5.91 -4.10 -15.74
CA LEU A 187 -4.70 -4.31 -14.94
C LEU A 187 -3.92 -3.03 -14.64
N LYS A 188 -4.27 -1.90 -15.27
CA LYS A 188 -3.55 -0.62 -15.18
C LYS A 188 -3.27 -0.16 -13.74
N ASN A 189 -4.22 -0.42 -12.82
CA ASN A 189 -4.13 0.00 -11.44
C ASN A 189 -3.71 -1.13 -10.49
N MET A 190 -3.35 -2.29 -11.02
CA MET A 190 -2.89 -3.43 -10.22
C MET A 190 -1.37 -3.38 -10.06
N ARG A 191 -0.91 -3.62 -8.82
CA ARG A 191 0.52 -3.71 -8.51
C ARG A 191 1.01 -5.14 -8.73
N LEU A 192 1.18 -5.53 -9.98
CA LEU A 192 1.64 -6.88 -10.33
C LEU A 192 3.16 -6.94 -10.22
N ARG A 193 3.65 -7.88 -9.41
CA ARG A 193 5.07 -8.16 -9.18
C ARG A 193 5.33 -9.64 -9.30
N GLY A 194 6.52 -9.98 -9.80
CA GLY A 194 6.90 -11.37 -9.96
C GLY A 194 8.41 -11.55 -10.11
N ARG A 195 8.82 -12.77 -10.34
CA ARG A 195 10.19 -13.18 -10.68
C ARG A 195 10.18 -14.22 -11.78
N VAL A 196 11.28 -14.37 -12.49
CA VAL A 196 11.42 -15.39 -13.54
C VAL A 196 11.81 -16.74 -12.93
N VAL A 197 11.12 -17.79 -13.35
CA VAL A 197 11.49 -19.19 -13.08
C VAL A 197 11.39 -19.98 -14.38
N GLY A 198 12.54 -20.35 -14.95
CA GLY A 198 12.60 -20.91 -16.29
C GLY A 198 12.06 -19.92 -17.32
N ASN A 199 11.00 -20.29 -18.03
CA ASN A 199 10.31 -19.45 -19.02
C ASN A 199 8.99 -18.84 -18.50
N LYS A 200 8.78 -18.84 -17.17
CA LYS A 200 7.55 -18.33 -16.54
C LYS A 200 7.85 -17.18 -15.62
N VAL A 201 6.91 -16.22 -15.57
CA VAL A 201 6.84 -15.24 -14.49
C VAL A 201 5.91 -15.81 -13.42
N VAL A 202 6.44 -15.95 -12.20
CA VAL A 202 5.68 -16.43 -11.03
C VAL A 202 5.61 -15.32 -9.98
N PRO A 203 4.67 -15.37 -9.00
CA PRO A 203 4.63 -14.40 -7.91
C PRO A 203 5.99 -14.28 -7.22
N TYR A 204 6.31 -13.07 -6.73
CA TYR A 204 7.50 -12.91 -5.90
C TYR A 204 7.32 -13.62 -4.56
N PHE A 205 8.40 -13.80 -3.80
CA PHE A 205 8.36 -14.48 -2.50
C PHE A 205 7.43 -13.76 -1.52
N SER A 206 6.61 -14.53 -0.81
CA SER A 206 5.83 -14.05 0.34
C SER A 206 6.73 -13.78 1.55
N ARG A 207 6.21 -13.09 2.58
CA ARG A 207 6.92 -12.85 3.84
C ARG A 207 7.47 -14.14 4.46
N ALA A 208 6.65 -15.18 4.56
CA ALA A 208 7.06 -16.47 5.09
C ALA A 208 8.22 -17.07 4.29
N GLU A 209 8.13 -17.08 2.96
CA GLU A 209 9.20 -17.61 2.10
C GLU A 209 10.50 -16.80 2.21
N ILE A 210 10.41 -15.47 2.36
CA ILE A 210 11.58 -14.61 2.56
C ILE A 210 12.27 -14.96 3.89
N THR A 211 11.47 -15.14 4.95
CA THR A 211 11.99 -15.47 6.28
C THR A 211 12.57 -16.87 6.33
N ASP A 212 11.82 -17.88 5.88
CA ASP A 212 12.17 -19.29 6.04
C ASP A 212 13.33 -19.72 5.16
N LYS A 213 13.40 -19.17 3.93
CA LYS A 213 14.42 -19.53 2.94
C LYS A 213 15.60 -18.58 2.90
N ASN A 214 15.58 -17.49 3.71
CA ASN A 214 16.57 -16.41 3.63
C ASN A 214 16.81 -15.93 2.19
N SER A 215 15.70 -15.80 1.42
CA SER A 215 15.72 -15.55 -0.03
C SER A 215 16.32 -14.21 -0.42
N LEU A 216 16.49 -13.31 0.55
CA LEU A 216 17.04 -11.96 0.38
C LEU A 216 18.38 -11.75 1.07
N ALA A 217 19.14 -12.83 1.34
CA ALA A 217 20.49 -12.72 1.88
C ALA A 217 21.37 -11.82 0.99
N GLY A 218 22.06 -10.85 1.60
CA GLY A 218 22.88 -9.86 0.91
C GLY A 218 22.11 -8.66 0.33
N LYS A 219 20.78 -8.60 0.57
CA LYS A 219 19.93 -7.48 0.16
C LYS A 219 19.52 -6.60 1.35
N GLU A 220 20.12 -6.81 2.51
CA GLU A 220 19.86 -6.04 3.70
C GLU A 220 20.37 -4.60 3.52
N LEU A 221 19.54 -3.63 3.86
CA LEU A 221 19.88 -2.22 3.84
C LEU A 221 20.42 -1.77 5.20
N VAL A 222 19.67 -2.10 6.24
CA VAL A 222 20.01 -1.91 7.66
C VAL A 222 19.33 -3.00 8.49
N TRP A 223 19.78 -3.15 9.74
CA TRP A 223 19.26 -4.08 10.72
C TRP A 223 18.64 -3.30 11.88
N VAL A 224 17.43 -3.68 12.31
CA VAL A 224 16.73 -3.03 13.43
C VAL A 224 16.49 -4.03 14.57
N ASP A 225 16.07 -3.53 15.73
CA ASP A 225 15.96 -4.31 16.96
C ASP A 225 14.57 -4.92 17.19
N SER A 226 13.53 -4.46 16.47
CA SER A 226 12.17 -4.91 16.66
C SER A 226 11.52 -5.40 15.37
N ALA A 227 11.10 -6.66 15.33
CA ALA A 227 10.38 -7.24 14.19
C ALA A 227 8.98 -6.61 14.02
N VAL A 228 8.33 -6.23 15.12
CA VAL A 228 7.02 -5.59 15.12
C VAL A 228 7.11 -4.16 14.58
N GLU A 229 8.11 -3.40 15.01
CA GLU A 229 8.33 -2.03 14.49
C GLU A 229 8.75 -2.07 13.02
N ALA A 230 9.61 -3.01 12.61
CA ALA A 230 9.95 -3.24 11.21
C ALA A 230 8.71 -3.57 10.35
N PHE A 231 7.80 -4.37 10.89
CA PHE A 231 6.53 -4.67 10.23
C PHE A 231 5.65 -3.43 10.08
N PHE A 232 5.48 -2.64 11.13
CA PHE A 232 4.70 -1.40 11.06
C PHE A 232 5.36 -0.36 10.15
N LEU A 233 6.69 -0.27 10.13
CA LEU A 233 7.42 0.56 9.17
C LEU A 233 7.05 0.21 7.72
N GLN A 234 6.92 -1.09 7.39
CA GLN A 234 6.50 -1.52 6.05
C GLN A 234 5.05 -1.09 5.74
N ILE A 235 4.17 -1.02 6.75
CA ILE A 235 2.79 -0.52 6.59
C ILE A 235 2.80 0.98 6.34
N GLN A 236 3.63 1.74 7.08
CA GLN A 236 3.79 3.20 6.89
C GLN A 236 4.47 3.53 5.54
N GLY A 237 5.26 2.59 4.99
CA GLY A 237 5.94 2.73 3.70
C GLY A 237 7.25 3.49 3.75
N SER A 238 7.52 4.26 4.79
CA SER A 238 8.78 4.97 5.04
C SER A 238 9.00 5.19 6.52
N GLY A 239 10.24 5.46 6.91
CA GLY A 239 10.61 5.80 8.29
C GLY A 239 12.04 6.27 8.39
N ARG A 240 12.44 6.57 9.61
CA ARG A 240 13.81 6.94 9.94
C ARG A 240 14.46 5.84 10.76
N VAL A 241 15.75 5.65 10.56
CA VAL A 241 16.56 4.74 11.36
C VAL A 241 17.73 5.52 11.96
N TYR A 242 17.78 5.55 13.28
CA TYR A 242 18.94 6.05 14.01
C TYR A 242 19.98 4.95 14.08
N LEU A 243 21.14 5.20 13.47
CA LEU A 243 22.28 4.27 13.43
C LEU A 243 23.14 4.48 14.67
N GLU A 244 23.21 3.46 15.53
CA GLU A 244 23.93 3.56 16.81
C GLU A 244 25.45 3.77 16.63
N GLU A 245 26.04 3.13 15.61
CA GLU A 245 27.49 3.19 15.36
C GLU A 245 27.98 4.55 14.87
N THR A 246 27.14 5.28 14.11
CA THR A 246 27.51 6.59 13.53
C THR A 246 26.78 7.76 14.18
N GLN A 247 25.76 7.48 15.01
CA GLN A 247 24.84 8.48 15.57
C GLN A 247 24.11 9.30 14.50
N GLU A 248 24.04 8.79 13.29
CA GLU A 248 23.37 9.40 12.16
C GLU A 248 21.94 8.87 12.06
N THR A 249 21.03 9.73 11.65
CA THR A 249 19.67 9.31 11.27
C THR A 249 19.54 9.31 9.77
N ILE A 250 19.21 8.16 9.21
CA ILE A 250 18.91 8.00 7.79
C ILE A 250 17.39 7.88 7.58
N ARG A 251 16.92 8.14 6.36
CA ARG A 251 15.57 7.78 5.93
C ARG A 251 15.60 6.49 5.13
N VAL A 252 14.72 5.54 5.50
CA VAL A 252 14.36 4.40 4.67
C VAL A 252 13.04 4.72 4.00
N ALA A 253 13.07 4.94 2.70
CA ALA A 253 11.92 5.32 1.89
C ALA A 253 11.41 4.12 1.11
N TYR A 254 10.12 4.14 0.76
CA TYR A 254 9.51 3.12 -0.09
C TYR A 254 10.30 2.96 -1.40
N GLY A 255 10.76 1.75 -1.67
CA GLY A 255 11.38 1.36 -2.94
C GLY A 255 10.39 0.64 -3.83
N ASP A 256 9.88 -0.50 -3.38
CA ASP A 256 8.84 -1.31 -4.04
C ASP A 256 8.24 -2.31 -3.03
N GLN A 257 7.42 -3.24 -3.50
CA GLN A 257 6.81 -4.32 -2.71
C GLN A 257 6.77 -5.64 -3.51
N ASN A 258 6.56 -6.74 -2.79
CA ASN A 258 6.54 -8.08 -3.40
C ASN A 258 5.27 -8.44 -4.20
N GLY A 259 4.29 -7.55 -4.33
CA GLY A 259 3.05 -7.76 -5.09
C GLY A 259 1.96 -8.56 -4.37
N HIS A 260 2.23 -9.11 -3.20
CA HIS A 260 1.22 -9.81 -2.42
C HIS A 260 0.20 -8.85 -1.80
N PRO A 261 -1.09 -9.24 -1.73
CA PRO A 261 -2.11 -8.44 -1.07
C PRO A 261 -1.85 -8.35 0.44
N TYR A 262 -2.13 -7.18 1.01
CA TYR A 262 -2.05 -6.97 2.45
C TYR A 262 -3.11 -7.79 3.20
N LYS A 263 -2.70 -8.46 4.28
CA LYS A 263 -3.60 -9.09 5.25
C LYS A 263 -3.38 -8.50 6.64
N SER A 264 -4.46 -8.06 7.29
CA SER A 264 -4.38 -7.45 8.61
C SER A 264 -4.07 -8.47 9.70
N ILE A 265 -2.91 -8.33 10.35
CA ILE A 265 -2.52 -9.16 11.50
C ILE A 265 -3.37 -8.84 12.74
N GLY A 266 -3.83 -7.59 12.89
CA GLY A 266 -4.75 -7.22 13.98
C GLY A 266 -6.10 -7.92 13.84
N ARG A 267 -6.66 -7.94 12.62
CA ARG A 267 -7.89 -8.69 12.33
C ARG A 267 -7.73 -10.18 12.62
N PHE A 268 -6.61 -10.75 12.21
CA PHE A 268 -6.31 -12.16 12.48
C PHE A 268 -6.29 -12.47 14.00
N LEU A 269 -5.69 -11.59 14.83
CA LEU A 269 -5.69 -11.75 16.27
C LEU A 269 -7.10 -11.67 16.87
N VAL A 270 -7.96 -10.80 16.33
CA VAL A 270 -9.37 -10.69 16.76
C VAL A 270 -10.15 -11.94 16.35
N GLU A 271 -10.03 -12.40 15.10
CA GLU A 271 -10.70 -13.61 14.60
C GLU A 271 -10.29 -14.87 15.38
N ARG A 272 -9.06 -14.90 15.90
CA ARG A 272 -8.55 -16.01 16.74
C ARG A 272 -8.93 -15.88 18.23
N GLY A 273 -9.45 -14.72 18.63
CA GLY A 273 -9.83 -14.44 20.02
C GLY A 273 -8.67 -14.02 20.92
N ASP A 274 -7.49 -13.73 20.35
CA ASP A 274 -6.32 -13.27 21.12
C ASP A 274 -6.41 -11.78 21.52
N LEU A 275 -7.14 -10.98 20.77
CA LEU A 275 -7.44 -9.57 21.06
C LEU A 275 -8.92 -9.28 20.84
N LYS A 276 -9.46 -8.32 21.61
CA LYS A 276 -10.74 -7.69 21.29
C LYS A 276 -10.55 -6.67 20.15
N LEU A 277 -11.64 -6.34 19.45
CA LEU A 277 -11.61 -5.39 18.32
C LEU A 277 -11.03 -4.02 18.72
N GLU A 278 -11.37 -3.54 19.91
CA GLU A 278 -10.89 -2.25 20.45
C GLU A 278 -9.38 -2.28 20.76
N GLN A 279 -8.82 -3.46 20.95
CA GLN A 279 -7.39 -3.68 21.22
C GLN A 279 -6.56 -3.90 19.95
N ALA A 280 -7.18 -4.05 18.77
CA ALA A 280 -6.50 -4.34 17.51
C ALA A 280 -5.80 -3.09 16.90
N SER A 281 -5.18 -2.27 17.74
CA SER A 281 -4.31 -1.15 17.38
C SER A 281 -2.84 -1.59 17.25
N ALA A 282 -1.99 -0.72 16.70
CA ALA A 282 -0.54 -0.99 16.64
C ALA A 282 0.05 -1.25 18.04
N GLN A 283 -0.40 -0.47 19.04
CA GLN A 283 0.02 -0.61 20.43
C GLN A 283 -0.47 -1.95 21.03
N GLY A 284 -1.73 -2.33 20.78
CA GLY A 284 -2.28 -3.60 21.26
C GLY A 284 -1.58 -4.80 20.62
N ILE A 285 -1.27 -4.74 19.33
CA ILE A 285 -0.50 -5.79 18.64
C ILE A 285 0.93 -5.87 19.20
N ALA A 286 1.57 -4.72 19.46
CA ALA A 286 2.90 -4.69 20.08
C ALA A 286 2.89 -5.29 21.49
N ALA A 287 1.88 -4.97 22.31
CA ALA A 287 1.71 -5.55 23.63
C ALA A 287 1.46 -7.06 23.57
N TRP A 288 0.64 -7.53 22.63
CA TRP A 288 0.43 -8.97 22.40
C TRP A 288 1.74 -9.66 22.00
N ALA A 289 2.52 -9.06 21.08
CA ALA A 289 3.80 -9.60 20.63
C ALA A 289 4.82 -9.70 21.78
N ALA A 290 4.89 -8.70 22.66
CA ALA A 290 5.74 -8.71 23.84
C ALA A 290 5.35 -9.84 24.82
N ALA A 291 4.05 -10.13 24.95
CA ALA A 291 3.56 -11.24 25.78
C ALA A 291 3.71 -12.63 25.10
N ASN A 292 3.92 -12.68 23.79
CA ASN A 292 3.99 -13.90 22.99
C ASN A 292 5.23 -13.95 22.08
N PRO A 293 6.47 -13.81 22.59
CA PRO A 293 7.68 -13.62 21.79
C PRO A 293 7.94 -14.76 20.80
N LEU A 294 7.60 -16.00 21.15
CA LEU A 294 7.78 -17.18 20.28
C LEU A 294 6.76 -17.26 19.14
N ARG A 295 5.70 -16.48 19.19
CA ARG A 295 4.61 -16.47 18.18
C ARG A 295 4.63 -15.25 17.28
N VAL A 296 5.57 -14.33 17.51
CA VAL A 296 5.66 -13.08 16.73
C VAL A 296 5.84 -13.38 15.25
N GLN A 297 6.78 -14.26 14.86
CA GLN A 297 7.03 -14.57 13.46
C GLN A 297 5.83 -15.25 12.78
N GLU A 298 5.14 -16.15 13.48
CA GLU A 298 3.86 -16.75 13.02
C GLU A 298 2.85 -15.64 12.70
N LEU A 299 2.66 -14.70 13.61
CA LEU A 299 1.75 -13.58 13.43
C LEU A 299 2.12 -12.71 12.22
N LEU A 300 3.39 -12.32 12.12
CA LEU A 300 3.84 -11.45 11.03
C LEU A 300 3.70 -12.13 9.66
N ASN A 301 3.90 -13.44 9.59
CA ASN A 301 3.76 -14.24 8.36
C ASN A 301 2.31 -14.36 7.84
N VAL A 302 1.30 -14.04 8.66
CA VAL A 302 -0.10 -13.94 8.20
C VAL A 302 -0.24 -12.91 7.07
N ASN A 303 0.54 -11.83 7.14
CA ASN A 303 0.61 -10.85 6.06
C ASN A 303 1.71 -11.23 5.06
N PRO A 304 1.37 -11.75 3.85
CA PRO A 304 2.37 -12.14 2.86
C PRO A 304 3.06 -10.94 2.19
N SER A 305 2.49 -9.73 2.33
CA SER A 305 3.04 -8.51 1.73
C SER A 305 4.31 -8.05 2.43
N VAL A 306 5.34 -7.71 1.65
CA VAL A 306 6.62 -7.15 2.13
C VAL A 306 6.94 -5.91 1.32
N VAL A 307 7.33 -4.84 2.01
CA VAL A 307 7.84 -3.61 1.41
C VAL A 307 9.36 -3.63 1.44
N PHE A 308 9.96 -3.24 0.33
CA PHE A 308 11.39 -3.04 0.14
C PHE A 308 11.70 -1.55 0.18
N PHE A 309 12.88 -1.22 0.68
CA PHE A 309 13.27 0.16 0.94
C PHE A 309 14.46 0.60 0.08
N LYS A 310 14.59 1.91 -0.04
CA LYS A 310 15.81 2.58 -0.48
C LYS A 310 16.23 3.59 0.56
N GLU A 311 17.52 3.82 0.68
CA GLU A 311 18.04 4.88 1.54
C GLU A 311 17.87 6.24 0.87
N GLU A 312 17.42 7.22 1.62
CA GLU A 312 17.39 8.62 1.20
C GLU A 312 18.11 9.47 2.26
N LYS A 313 18.92 10.41 1.79
CA LYS A 313 19.56 11.38 2.68
C LYS A 313 18.52 12.33 3.26
N LEU A 314 18.56 12.52 4.58
CA LEU A 314 17.76 13.53 5.25
C LEU A 314 18.34 14.92 4.97
N THR A 315 17.73 15.67 4.04
CA THR A 315 18.18 17.03 3.70
C THR A 315 17.68 18.08 4.69
N ALA A 316 16.57 17.84 5.36
CA ALA A 316 16.04 18.64 6.45
C ALA A 316 15.16 17.76 7.35
N ALA A 317 15.32 17.88 8.66
CA ALA A 317 14.59 17.06 9.63
C ALA A 317 13.06 17.28 9.58
N SER A 318 12.61 18.48 9.19
CA SER A 318 11.20 18.86 9.07
C SER A 318 10.49 18.36 7.81
N LYS A 319 11.23 17.97 6.76
CA LYS A 319 10.62 17.48 5.52
C LYS A 319 10.21 16.03 5.70
N GLY A 320 8.95 15.72 5.38
CA GLY A 320 8.43 14.35 5.31
C GLY A 320 9.04 13.54 4.16
N PRO A 321 8.72 12.24 4.08
CA PRO A 321 9.12 11.37 2.97
C PRO A 321 8.45 11.83 1.68
N LYS A 322 8.97 11.41 0.53
CA LYS A 322 8.28 11.60 -0.74
C LYS A 322 7.06 10.68 -0.82
N GLY A 323 5.88 11.27 -1.00
CA GLY A 323 4.65 10.53 -1.28
C GLY A 323 4.60 10.00 -2.72
N ALA A 324 3.53 9.29 -3.06
CA ALA A 324 3.30 8.72 -4.40
C ALA A 324 3.26 9.77 -5.51
N PHE A 325 2.94 11.02 -5.18
CA PHE A 325 2.99 12.16 -6.12
C PHE A 325 4.43 12.62 -6.43
N GLY A 326 5.44 12.08 -5.74
CA GLY A 326 6.87 12.40 -5.95
C GLY A 326 7.35 13.66 -5.23
N VAL A 327 6.53 14.27 -4.39
CA VAL A 327 6.88 15.46 -3.59
C VAL A 327 6.96 15.12 -2.10
N PRO A 328 7.73 15.89 -1.30
CA PRO A 328 7.77 15.70 0.15
C PRO A 328 6.40 15.93 0.79
N LEU A 329 6.00 15.04 1.69
CA LEU A 329 4.78 15.19 2.47
C LEU A 329 4.96 16.28 3.54
N THR A 330 3.90 17.02 3.77
CA THR A 330 3.82 18.05 4.83
C THR A 330 2.96 17.54 5.96
N ALA A 331 3.51 17.53 7.18
CA ALA A 331 2.77 17.09 8.36
C ALA A 331 1.45 17.85 8.49
N GLN A 332 0.36 17.11 8.72
CA GLN A 332 -0.99 17.62 8.90
C GLN A 332 -1.55 18.45 7.71
N ARG A 333 -0.90 18.38 6.52
CA ARG A 333 -1.33 19.05 5.28
C ARG A 333 -1.22 18.13 4.05
N SER A 334 -0.78 16.87 4.21
CA SER A 334 -0.79 15.85 3.15
C SER A 334 -1.69 14.69 3.54
N ILE A 335 -2.37 14.11 2.55
CA ILE A 335 -3.19 12.89 2.71
C ILE A 335 -2.85 11.86 1.63
N ALA A 336 -3.00 10.58 2.00
CA ALA A 336 -3.09 9.49 1.04
C ALA A 336 -4.57 9.24 0.69
N ILE A 337 -4.82 9.01 -0.60
CA ILE A 337 -6.15 8.81 -1.18
C ILE A 337 -6.15 7.62 -2.14
N ASP A 338 -7.34 7.23 -2.61
CA ASP A 338 -7.48 6.34 -3.76
C ASP A 338 -7.41 7.15 -5.06
N ALA A 339 -6.29 7.04 -5.77
CA ALA A 339 -6.04 7.76 -7.02
C ALA A 339 -6.99 7.37 -8.17
N GLN A 340 -7.85 6.36 -7.98
CA GLN A 340 -8.93 6.05 -8.91
C GLN A 340 -10.06 7.09 -8.87
N PHE A 341 -10.26 7.74 -7.72
CA PHE A 341 -11.35 8.69 -7.48
C PHE A 341 -10.85 10.13 -7.38
N ILE A 342 -9.72 10.36 -6.70
CA ILE A 342 -9.15 11.69 -6.48
C ILE A 342 -7.79 11.77 -7.16
N PRO A 343 -7.56 12.73 -8.07
CA PRO A 343 -6.27 12.88 -8.73
C PRO A 343 -5.16 13.24 -7.73
N LEU A 344 -3.95 12.69 -7.93
CA LEU A 344 -2.79 13.08 -7.14
C LEU A 344 -2.37 14.53 -7.42
N GLY A 345 -1.97 15.22 -6.35
CA GLY A 345 -1.46 16.59 -6.34
C GLY A 345 -2.53 17.66 -6.08
N VAL A 346 -3.83 17.33 -6.18
CA VAL A 346 -4.92 18.31 -6.02
C VAL A 346 -5.14 18.69 -4.56
N PRO A 347 -5.60 19.93 -4.28
CA PRO A 347 -6.08 20.31 -2.95
C PRO A 347 -7.40 19.59 -2.61
N VAL A 348 -7.52 19.16 -1.36
CA VAL A 348 -8.69 18.47 -0.81
C VAL A 348 -9.02 19.06 0.54
N PHE A 349 -10.19 19.67 0.70
CA PHE A 349 -10.67 20.06 2.00
C PHE A 349 -11.23 18.82 2.71
N LEU A 350 -10.67 18.50 3.87
CA LEU A 350 -11.06 17.38 4.72
C LEU A 350 -11.79 17.89 5.94
N SER A 351 -12.97 17.35 6.23
CA SER A 351 -13.70 17.59 7.47
C SER A 351 -13.90 16.25 8.20
N THR A 352 -13.31 16.15 9.39
CA THR A 352 -13.37 14.99 10.28
C THR A 352 -13.23 15.45 11.73
N THR A 353 -12.88 14.56 12.66
CA THR A 353 -12.59 14.88 14.06
C THR A 353 -11.17 14.46 14.46
N GLN A 354 -10.66 15.03 15.54
CA GLN A 354 -9.42 14.59 16.17
C GLN A 354 -9.51 13.11 16.59
N PRO A 355 -8.39 12.37 16.63
CA PRO A 355 -8.40 10.98 17.06
C PRO A 355 -9.09 10.77 18.41
N ASN A 356 -10.00 9.79 18.47
CA ASN A 356 -10.79 9.45 19.67
C ASN A 356 -11.49 10.65 20.34
N SER A 357 -11.99 11.59 19.53
CA SER A 357 -12.58 12.84 20.03
C SER A 357 -13.65 13.33 19.05
N ASP A 358 -14.57 14.16 19.55
CA ASP A 358 -15.57 14.88 18.75
C ASP A 358 -15.08 16.28 18.33
N VAL A 359 -13.87 16.66 18.73
CA VAL A 359 -13.28 17.96 18.38
C VAL A 359 -13.04 17.98 16.85
N PRO A 360 -13.58 18.98 16.13
CA PRO A 360 -13.43 19.07 14.69
C PRO A 360 -11.98 19.16 14.24
N LEU A 361 -11.64 18.43 13.20
CA LEU A 361 -10.40 18.52 12.43
C LEU A 361 -10.78 18.83 10.98
N ARG A 362 -10.69 20.10 10.59
CA ARG A 362 -11.10 20.62 9.28
C ARG A 362 -9.94 21.34 8.67
N ARG A 363 -9.42 20.84 7.55
CA ARG A 363 -8.17 21.35 6.95
C ARG A 363 -8.15 21.20 5.45
N LEU A 364 -7.58 22.19 4.79
CA LEU A 364 -7.12 22.04 3.42
C LEU A 364 -5.87 21.16 3.41
N MET A 365 -5.96 20.05 2.71
CA MET A 365 -4.93 19.03 2.56
C MET A 365 -4.51 18.94 1.09
N LEU A 366 -3.37 18.32 0.82
CA LEU A 366 -2.93 17.98 -0.54
C LEU A 366 -2.94 16.46 -0.71
N ALA A 367 -3.56 15.99 -1.79
CA ALA A 367 -3.61 14.57 -2.16
C ALA A 367 -2.26 14.13 -2.75
N GLN A 368 -1.25 13.95 -1.89
CA GLN A 368 0.14 13.74 -2.32
C GLN A 368 0.61 12.30 -2.20
N ASP A 369 -0.23 11.42 -1.63
CA ASP A 369 0.17 10.03 -1.39
C ASP A 369 -0.94 9.03 -1.71
N THR A 370 -0.59 7.74 -1.74
CA THR A 370 -1.50 6.60 -1.90
C THR A 370 -1.08 5.45 -0.99
N GLY A 371 -2.04 4.66 -0.54
CA GLY A 371 -1.76 3.47 0.24
C GLY A 371 -2.43 2.22 -0.35
N GLY A 372 -1.83 1.04 -0.14
CA GLY A 372 -2.40 -0.24 -0.59
C GLY A 372 -3.77 -0.54 0.02
N ALA A 373 -4.00 -0.08 1.26
CA ALA A 373 -5.26 -0.22 2.00
C ALA A 373 -6.21 0.97 1.84
N ILE A 374 -5.80 2.03 1.14
CA ILE A 374 -6.60 3.24 0.95
C ILE A 374 -7.42 3.06 -0.32
N ARG A 375 -8.66 2.58 -0.16
CA ARG A 375 -9.56 2.24 -1.26
C ARG A 375 -10.95 2.83 -1.05
N GLY A 376 -11.52 3.41 -2.13
CA GLY A 376 -12.84 4.02 -2.15
C GLY A 376 -12.80 5.53 -2.35
N ALA A 377 -13.95 6.12 -2.73
CA ALA A 377 -14.05 7.53 -3.06
C ALA A 377 -13.84 8.43 -1.83
N VAL A 378 -14.62 8.21 -0.77
CA VAL A 378 -14.49 8.97 0.48
C VAL A 378 -13.61 8.20 1.45
N ARG A 379 -12.29 8.16 1.16
CA ARG A 379 -11.29 7.48 1.95
C ARG A 379 -10.00 8.29 1.98
N ALA A 380 -9.55 8.66 3.17
CA ALA A 380 -8.29 9.37 3.36
C ALA A 380 -7.44 8.74 4.46
N ASP A 381 -6.12 8.86 4.32
CA ASP A 381 -5.15 8.59 5.37
C ASP A 381 -4.37 9.87 5.66
N PHE A 382 -4.47 10.36 6.89
CA PHE A 382 -3.98 11.68 7.31
C PHE A 382 -2.52 11.58 7.74
N PHE A 383 -1.63 12.34 7.12
CA PHE A 383 -0.22 12.35 7.47
C PHE A 383 0.03 13.22 8.71
N TRP A 384 0.26 12.59 9.85
CA TRP A 384 0.51 13.28 11.12
C TRP A 384 1.92 13.88 11.23
N GLY A 385 2.86 13.41 10.43
CA GLY A 385 4.24 13.86 10.45
C GLY A 385 5.21 12.79 10.95
N PHE A 386 6.12 13.15 11.84
CA PHE A 386 7.24 12.33 12.27
C PHE A 386 7.26 12.16 13.80
N GLY A 387 7.72 10.99 14.25
CA GLY A 387 8.06 10.74 15.66
C GLY A 387 6.91 10.16 16.50
N ALA A 388 7.15 10.06 17.80
CA ALA A 388 6.28 9.32 18.72
C ALA A 388 4.88 9.95 18.86
N GLU A 389 4.78 11.28 18.99
CA GLU A 389 3.51 11.98 19.10
C GLU A 389 2.64 11.79 17.83
N ALA A 390 3.27 11.94 16.64
CA ALA A 390 2.59 11.68 15.38
C ALA A 390 2.11 10.22 15.29
N GLY A 391 2.93 9.28 15.79
CA GLY A 391 2.59 7.86 15.85
C GLY A 391 1.43 7.54 16.78
N GLU A 392 1.36 8.23 17.92
CA GLU A 392 0.24 8.08 18.86
C GLU A 392 -1.08 8.57 18.25
N LEU A 393 -1.07 9.75 17.62
CA LEU A 393 -2.24 10.31 16.95
C LEU A 393 -2.67 9.46 15.75
N ALA A 394 -1.71 9.05 14.90
CA ALA A 394 -1.97 8.19 13.76
C ALA A 394 -2.59 6.84 14.18
N GLY A 395 -2.04 6.22 15.21
CA GLY A 395 -2.52 4.92 15.72
C GLY A 395 -3.91 4.96 16.33
N LYS A 396 -4.37 6.13 16.78
CA LYS A 396 -5.71 6.35 17.36
C LYS A 396 -6.72 6.84 16.32
N MET A 397 -6.29 7.24 15.12
CA MET A 397 -7.17 7.85 14.11
C MET A 397 -7.94 6.81 13.32
N LYS A 398 -9.24 6.71 13.57
CA LYS A 398 -10.21 5.96 12.78
C LYS A 398 -11.56 6.68 12.87
N GLN A 399 -11.65 7.78 12.14
CA GLN A 399 -12.74 8.73 12.22
C GLN A 399 -13.64 8.63 10.98
N VAL A 400 -14.85 9.16 11.08
CA VAL A 400 -15.71 9.44 9.94
C VAL A 400 -15.35 10.83 9.41
N GLY A 401 -15.33 10.99 8.09
CA GLY A 401 -15.06 12.29 7.49
C GLY A 401 -15.66 12.45 6.10
N SER A 402 -15.70 13.70 5.66
CA SER A 402 -16.13 14.11 4.33
C SER A 402 -15.03 14.88 3.62
N MET A 403 -15.03 14.85 2.29
CA MET A 403 -13.97 15.45 1.47
C MET A 403 -14.55 16.29 0.34
N TRP A 404 -13.89 17.40 0.04
CA TRP A 404 -14.17 18.24 -1.13
C TRP A 404 -12.88 18.45 -1.91
N VAL A 405 -12.88 18.03 -3.16
CA VAL A 405 -11.73 18.24 -4.07
C VAL A 405 -11.85 19.62 -4.69
N LEU A 406 -10.77 20.39 -4.67
CA LEU A 406 -10.70 21.67 -5.35
C LEU A 406 -10.08 21.48 -6.73
N LEU A 407 -10.87 21.63 -7.78
CA LEU A 407 -10.40 21.52 -9.17
C LEU A 407 -10.25 22.91 -9.80
N PRO A 408 -9.21 23.14 -10.61
CA PRO A 408 -9.03 24.41 -11.31
C PRO A 408 -10.26 24.82 -12.13
N LYS A 409 -10.65 26.09 -12.11
CA LYS A 409 -11.77 26.62 -12.92
C LYS A 409 -11.62 26.32 -14.39
N ALA A 410 -10.40 26.21 -14.90
CA ALA A 410 -10.11 25.80 -16.26
C ALA A 410 -10.61 24.38 -16.60
N LEU A 411 -10.67 23.46 -15.63
CA LEU A 411 -11.22 22.11 -15.81
C LEU A 411 -12.73 22.08 -15.96
N ALA A 412 -13.47 23.00 -15.34
CA ALA A 412 -14.91 23.09 -15.48
C ALA A 412 -15.38 23.38 -16.92
N LYS A 413 -14.47 23.84 -17.78
CA LYS A 413 -14.70 24.12 -19.22
C LYS A 413 -14.38 22.90 -20.09
N THR A 414 -13.88 21.81 -19.54
CA THR A 414 -13.42 20.62 -20.29
C THR A 414 -14.40 19.46 -20.05
N PRO A 415 -14.95 18.82 -21.10
CA PRO A 415 -15.99 17.79 -20.96
C PRO A 415 -15.53 16.51 -20.25
N ASN A 416 -14.22 16.32 -20.02
CA ASN A 416 -13.69 15.10 -19.44
C ASN A 416 -12.55 15.40 -18.45
N ILE A 417 -12.87 15.39 -17.14
CA ILE A 417 -11.94 15.63 -16.04
C ILE A 417 -10.76 14.64 -16.04
N ASN A 418 -10.97 13.43 -16.54
CA ASN A 418 -9.93 12.38 -16.56
C ASN A 418 -8.91 12.57 -17.69
N GLU A 419 -9.26 13.21 -18.79
CA GLU A 419 -8.32 13.52 -19.88
C GLU A 419 -7.43 14.72 -19.55
N ALA A 420 -7.97 15.70 -18.85
CA ALA A 420 -7.25 16.90 -18.47
C ALA A 420 -6.17 16.67 -17.39
N ASN A 421 -6.21 15.52 -16.71
CA ASN A 421 -5.22 15.11 -15.70
C ASN A 421 -4.20 14.07 -16.20
N LYS A 422 -4.20 13.72 -17.49
CA LYS A 422 -3.13 12.89 -18.06
C LYS A 422 -1.81 13.66 -18.04
N PRO A 423 -0.68 12.97 -17.76
CA PRO A 423 0.64 13.56 -17.79
C PRO A 423 1.04 14.11 -19.14
#